data_ecee8de61e1032c4c64700e1913be366
#
_entry.id   ecee8de61e1032c4c64700e1913be366
#
_cell.length_a   1.000
_cell.length_b   1.000
_cell.length_c   1.000
_cell.angle_alpha   90.00
_cell.angle_beta   90.00
_cell.angle_gamma   90.00
#
_symmetry.space_group_name_H-M   'P 1'
#
loop_
_entity.id
_entity.type
_entity.pdbx_description
1 polymer ?
#
loop_
_entity_poly.entity_id
_entity_poly.type
_entity_poly.pdbx_seq_one_letter_code
_entity_poly.pdbx_strand_id
1 'polypeptide(L)'
;MTFANPAGAWALLGLLAVLAIHLLQRRRRRLWVSTLFLLEPQRSSSLGGRRFERLRRSASLWLQLAAAALFAFVLMLPLRLLEDSRQAAVVVLDSSVSMSAFRRELRDALARRVPEISGQARHTDWALLESVPGRRPLYAGPDGVALLAALDTWEPREPHHDPGAALESARALAGPEGLVVFATDHEEPLAEGFERLAVGRPLDNVGIVGLDIDPSAAGAPIRVAVRNHGSRPAQRDFWAEADGGVTTDRRTLELLPGEVKVLTSAFPKGRESVVLALAPDAFTLDDRAPVVRPRPKRVRARLSSPDATVSAWLSSLDAVDIAEPADVVLGPTAGDAAAKPEASLPAVRWLAAGQTRLTRGAVVAEKHPLVDGLAWHGVVTPTATGFTAAPEDEVLVWTGSRPLVFLRGPRQLHLNFPIAGSNAQRVPALLVLLHRFIEEIRRDKIAEEHANFECRQELALATAAADPPLRLTWDTKEAGTEAELRAPWKPAFFDVYAGPQRRLAGATHFADVREADFGRAMSSQLRAANTHEVRRRYTRDDPFLPLWIGLLGALLVADWSLAQRGAA
;
A
#
# COMPACT_ATOMS: atom_id res chain seq x y z
N MET A 1 -19.30 -32.89 10.47
CA MET A 1 -19.26 -32.98 11.95
C MET A 1 -17.96 -32.39 12.43
N THR A 2 -18.02 -31.47 13.33
CA THR A 2 -16.85 -30.89 14.01
C THR A 2 -16.90 -31.32 15.49
N PHE A 3 -15.80 -31.18 16.22
CA PHE A 3 -15.71 -31.61 17.61
C PHE A 3 -15.36 -30.43 18.51
N ALA A 4 -16.10 -30.25 19.62
CA ALA A 4 -15.81 -29.19 20.58
C ALA A 4 -14.54 -29.46 21.37
N ASN A 5 -14.23 -30.75 21.59
CA ASN A 5 -13.05 -31.15 22.37
C ASN A 5 -12.18 -32.15 21.57
N PRO A 6 -11.30 -31.66 20.66
CA PRO A 6 -10.42 -32.55 19.89
C PRO A 6 -9.43 -33.32 20.78
N ALA A 7 -9.11 -32.81 22.00
CA ALA A 7 -8.29 -33.53 22.95
C ALA A 7 -8.94 -34.83 23.46
N GLY A 8 -10.27 -34.94 23.37
CA GLY A 8 -10.99 -36.19 23.62
C GLY A 8 -10.51 -37.37 22.77
N ALA A 9 -9.87 -37.12 21.61
CA ALA A 9 -9.26 -38.14 20.77
C ALA A 9 -8.15 -38.94 21.48
N TRP A 10 -7.51 -38.39 22.48
CA TRP A 10 -6.53 -39.11 23.30
C TRP A 10 -7.15 -40.30 24.03
N ALA A 11 -8.48 -40.30 24.28
CA ALA A 11 -9.18 -41.45 24.83
C ALA A 11 -9.14 -42.68 23.92
N LEU A 12 -8.83 -42.55 22.61
CA LEU A 12 -8.60 -43.69 21.70
C LEU A 12 -7.36 -44.51 22.11
N LEU A 13 -6.47 -43.99 22.92
CA LEU A 13 -5.38 -44.76 23.54
C LEU A 13 -5.95 -45.88 24.46
N GLY A 14 -7.19 -45.72 24.96
CA GLY A 14 -7.91 -46.74 25.69
C GLY A 14 -8.12 -48.04 24.86
N LEU A 15 -8.21 -47.94 23.53
CA LEU A 15 -8.28 -49.11 22.65
C LEU A 15 -7.01 -49.99 22.74
N LEU A 16 -5.86 -49.33 22.78
CA LEU A 16 -4.56 -50.01 22.95
C LEU A 16 -4.45 -50.63 24.35
N ALA A 17 -4.97 -49.95 25.38
CA ALA A 17 -5.01 -50.46 26.74
C ALA A 17 -5.90 -51.67 26.85
N VAL A 18 -7.10 -51.65 26.27
CA VAL A 18 -8.02 -52.84 26.21
C VAL A 18 -7.34 -53.99 25.50
N LEU A 19 -6.71 -53.74 24.37
CA LEU A 19 -5.98 -54.79 23.61
C LEU A 19 -4.84 -55.37 24.43
N ALA A 20 -4.03 -54.54 25.12
CA ALA A 20 -2.94 -54.96 25.97
C ALA A 20 -3.43 -55.83 27.15
N ILE A 21 -4.53 -55.41 27.79
CA ILE A 21 -5.13 -56.18 28.90
C ILE A 21 -5.56 -57.55 28.40
N HIS A 22 -6.21 -57.65 27.23
CA HIS A 22 -6.63 -58.96 26.68
C HIS A 22 -5.46 -59.84 26.26
N LEU A 23 -4.33 -59.27 25.80
CA LEU A 23 -3.11 -59.99 25.48
C LEU A 23 -2.38 -60.46 26.75
N LEU A 24 -2.52 -59.74 27.88
CA LEU A 24 -1.85 -60.03 29.13
C LEU A 24 -2.70 -60.87 30.10
N GLN A 25 -3.98 -61.09 29.84
CA GLN A 25 -4.87 -61.88 30.69
C GLN A 25 -4.44 -63.36 30.74
N ARG A 26 -3.84 -63.78 31.86
CA ARG A 26 -3.57 -65.21 32.16
C ARG A 26 -4.86 -65.87 32.62
N ARG A 27 -5.39 -66.82 31.87
CA ARG A 27 -6.48 -67.68 32.34
C ARG A 27 -5.96 -68.50 33.50
N ARG A 28 -6.47 -68.27 34.71
CA ARG A 28 -6.32 -69.20 35.82
C ARG A 28 -7.25 -70.41 35.55
N ARG A 29 -6.68 -71.56 35.17
CA ARG A 29 -7.42 -72.82 35.18
C ARG A 29 -7.61 -73.25 36.61
N ARG A 30 -8.82 -73.33 37.15
CA ARG A 30 -9.13 -74.01 38.38
C ARG A 30 -9.03 -75.52 38.07
N LEU A 31 -7.96 -76.16 38.53
CA LEU A 31 -7.83 -77.61 38.56
C LEU A 31 -8.34 -78.05 39.91
N TRP A 32 -9.46 -78.84 39.92
CA TRP A 32 -9.90 -79.50 41.12
C TRP A 32 -9.01 -80.75 41.29
N VAL A 33 -8.15 -80.70 42.29
CA VAL A 33 -7.24 -81.81 42.59
C VAL A 33 -7.68 -82.40 43.91
N SER A 34 -8.08 -83.68 43.89
CA SER A 34 -8.59 -84.38 45.05
C SER A 34 -7.51 -85.00 45.94
N THR A 35 -6.25 -84.90 45.52
CA THR A 35 -5.12 -85.48 46.27
C THR A 35 -3.95 -84.51 46.31
N LEU A 36 -3.97 -83.63 47.31
CA LEU A 36 -2.91 -82.61 47.49
C LEU A 36 -1.60 -83.13 48.02
N PHE A 37 -1.54 -84.27 48.61
CA PHE A 37 -0.38 -84.82 49.27
C PHE A 37 0.60 -85.57 48.34
N LEU A 38 0.29 -85.75 47.09
CA LEU A 38 1.13 -86.41 46.09
C LEU A 38 1.93 -85.45 45.19
N LEU A 39 1.88 -84.15 45.47
CA LEU A 39 2.63 -83.16 44.71
C LEU A 39 3.97 -82.89 45.36
N GLU A 40 4.95 -83.67 44.98
CA GLU A 40 6.38 -83.29 45.23
C GLU A 40 6.64 -81.92 44.59
N PRO A 41 7.44 -81.06 45.24
CA PRO A 41 7.76 -79.76 44.68
C PRO A 41 8.70 -79.89 43.50
N GLN A 42 8.19 -80.18 42.32
CA GLN A 42 8.96 -80.00 41.10
C GLN A 42 9.33 -78.55 40.96
N ARG A 43 10.59 -78.23 41.07
CA ARG A 43 11.12 -76.90 40.72
C ARG A 43 10.72 -76.58 39.29
N SER A 44 9.71 -75.80 39.16
CA SER A 44 9.27 -75.25 37.86
C SER A 44 10.39 -74.33 37.36
N SER A 45 11.24 -74.80 36.46
CA SER A 45 12.08 -73.96 35.61
C SER A 45 11.13 -73.05 34.81
N SER A 46 10.97 -71.82 35.32
CA SER A 46 10.24 -70.77 34.62
C SER A 46 11.07 -70.23 33.46
N LEU A 47 11.16 -71.00 32.37
CA LEU A 47 11.44 -70.44 31.06
C LEU A 47 10.19 -69.72 30.57
N GLY A 48 9.90 -68.57 31.20
CA GLY A 48 8.82 -67.69 30.84
C GLY A 48 9.14 -66.83 29.63
N GLY A 49 9.25 -67.45 28.46
CA GLY A 49 9.15 -66.73 27.22
C GLY A 49 7.75 -66.16 27.10
N ARG A 50 7.62 -64.83 27.01
CA ARG A 50 6.38 -64.13 26.65
C ARG A 50 5.93 -64.64 25.29
N ARG A 51 5.10 -65.69 25.25
CA ARG A 51 4.37 -66.08 24.04
C ARG A 51 3.14 -65.21 23.91
N PHE A 52 3.11 -64.31 22.86
CA PHE A 52 1.92 -63.66 22.41
C PHE A 52 0.93 -64.72 21.97
N GLU A 53 -0.08 -65.06 22.82
CA GLU A 53 -1.19 -65.90 22.40
C GLU A 53 -2.03 -65.14 21.37
N ARG A 54 -2.42 -65.88 20.31
CA ARG A 54 -3.31 -65.32 19.27
C ARG A 54 -4.59 -64.80 19.93
N LEU A 55 -4.94 -63.55 19.62
CA LEU A 55 -6.19 -62.92 20.05
C LEU A 55 -7.35 -63.85 19.73
N ARG A 56 -7.94 -64.42 20.76
CA ARG A 56 -9.20 -65.15 20.59
C ARG A 56 -10.33 -64.15 20.37
N ARG A 57 -11.11 -64.30 19.30
CA ARG A 57 -12.32 -63.51 19.03
C ARG A 57 -13.31 -63.79 20.17
N SER A 58 -13.32 -62.97 21.19
CA SER A 58 -14.31 -63.00 22.26
C SER A 58 -15.29 -61.87 22.09
N ALA A 59 -16.59 -62.14 22.33
CA ALA A 59 -17.61 -61.07 22.27
C ALA A 59 -17.31 -59.93 23.23
N SER A 60 -16.73 -60.22 24.41
CA SER A 60 -16.29 -59.20 25.39
C SER A 60 -15.21 -58.29 24.84
N LEU A 61 -14.21 -58.78 24.10
CA LEU A 61 -13.20 -57.93 23.48
C LEU A 61 -13.82 -56.91 22.53
N TRP A 62 -14.75 -57.36 21.67
CA TRP A 62 -15.38 -56.45 20.73
C TRP A 62 -16.30 -55.42 21.40
N LEU A 63 -17.01 -55.81 22.49
CA LEU A 63 -17.83 -54.90 23.26
C LEU A 63 -16.99 -53.84 23.97
N GLN A 64 -15.85 -54.22 24.54
CA GLN A 64 -14.93 -53.27 25.22
C GLN A 64 -14.25 -52.32 24.23
N LEU A 65 -13.84 -52.82 23.04
CA LEU A 65 -13.31 -51.96 21.97
C LEU A 65 -14.36 -50.97 21.46
N ALA A 66 -15.59 -51.42 21.25
CA ALA A 66 -16.72 -50.59 20.85
C ALA A 66 -17.04 -49.54 21.91
N ALA A 67 -17.07 -49.94 23.20
CA ALA A 67 -17.30 -49.01 24.31
C ALA A 67 -16.17 -47.97 24.43
N ALA A 68 -14.90 -48.35 24.29
CA ALA A 68 -13.77 -47.41 24.33
C ALA A 68 -13.80 -46.44 23.15
N ALA A 69 -14.14 -46.92 21.94
CA ALA A 69 -14.27 -46.06 20.77
C ALA A 69 -15.45 -45.07 20.93
N LEU A 70 -16.60 -45.55 21.41
CA LEU A 70 -17.78 -44.73 21.65
C LEU A 70 -17.54 -43.71 22.79
N PHE A 71 -16.82 -44.12 23.84
CA PHE A 71 -16.42 -43.23 24.92
C PHE A 71 -15.52 -42.09 24.41
N ALA A 72 -14.53 -42.40 23.58
CA ALA A 72 -13.71 -41.39 22.93
C ALA A 72 -14.55 -40.43 22.06
N PHE A 73 -15.49 -40.99 21.28
CA PHE A 73 -16.41 -40.18 20.45
C PHE A 73 -17.29 -39.24 21.30
N VAL A 74 -17.82 -39.69 22.41
CA VAL A 74 -18.62 -38.86 23.35
C VAL A 74 -17.76 -37.81 24.00
N LEU A 75 -16.50 -38.12 24.41
CA LEU A 75 -15.55 -37.14 24.96
C LEU A 75 -15.13 -36.06 23.96
N MET A 76 -15.12 -36.38 22.67
CA MET A 76 -14.82 -35.40 21.63
C MET A 76 -15.94 -34.36 21.47
N LEU A 77 -17.14 -34.57 22.04
CA LEU A 77 -18.33 -33.71 21.96
C LEU A 77 -18.65 -33.34 20.50
N PRO A 78 -19.29 -34.20 19.75
CA PRO A 78 -19.63 -33.93 18.36
C PRO A 78 -20.59 -32.75 18.25
N LEU A 79 -20.25 -31.81 17.37
CA LEU A 79 -21.04 -30.64 17.04
C LEU A 79 -21.66 -30.79 15.66
N ARG A 80 -22.90 -30.36 15.50
CA ARG A 80 -23.57 -30.22 14.21
C ARG A 80 -23.73 -28.76 13.84
N LEU A 81 -23.50 -28.45 12.56
CA LEU A 81 -23.83 -27.13 12.02
C LEU A 81 -25.36 -26.97 12.02
N LEU A 82 -25.82 -25.79 12.41
CA LEU A 82 -27.21 -25.38 12.28
C LEU A 82 -27.57 -25.34 10.79
N GLU A 83 -28.78 -25.86 10.44
CA GLU A 83 -29.21 -25.96 9.04
C GLU A 83 -29.31 -24.58 8.35
N ASP A 84 -29.72 -23.57 9.10
CA ASP A 84 -29.89 -22.18 8.64
C ASP A 84 -28.69 -21.29 8.97
N SER A 85 -27.54 -21.86 9.34
CA SER A 85 -26.35 -21.05 9.66
C SER A 85 -25.82 -20.34 8.44
N ARG A 86 -25.82 -19.00 8.50
CA ARG A 86 -25.24 -18.11 7.49
C ARG A 86 -24.20 -17.22 8.14
N GLN A 87 -23.10 -17.01 7.43
CA GLN A 87 -22.08 -16.05 7.83
C GLN A 87 -21.70 -15.20 6.62
N ALA A 88 -21.41 -13.92 6.87
CA ALA A 88 -20.75 -13.06 5.91
C ALA A 88 -19.25 -13.06 6.20
N ALA A 89 -18.44 -13.24 5.17
CA ALA A 89 -16.98 -13.20 5.27
C ALA A 89 -16.43 -12.23 4.21
N VAL A 90 -15.80 -11.18 4.67
CA VAL A 90 -15.22 -10.14 3.81
C VAL A 90 -13.70 -10.21 3.91
N VAL A 91 -13.03 -10.39 2.78
CA VAL A 91 -11.59 -10.34 2.67
C VAL A 91 -11.21 -9.00 2.07
N VAL A 92 -10.41 -8.22 2.78
CA VAL A 92 -9.83 -6.96 2.29
C VAL A 92 -8.39 -7.22 1.92
N LEU A 93 -8.03 -6.98 0.67
CA LEU A 93 -6.66 -7.11 0.16
C LEU A 93 -5.95 -5.78 0.32
N ASP A 94 -4.79 -5.80 0.93
CA ASP A 94 -3.90 -4.66 0.96
C ASP A 94 -3.40 -4.37 -0.45
N SER A 95 -3.84 -3.24 -1.00
CA SER A 95 -3.53 -2.83 -2.38
C SER A 95 -2.16 -2.16 -2.53
N SER A 96 -1.37 -2.06 -1.44
CA SER A 96 -0.02 -1.51 -1.48
C SER A 96 0.88 -2.33 -2.40
N VAL A 97 1.78 -1.64 -3.10
CA VAL A 97 2.63 -2.29 -4.13
C VAL A 97 3.62 -3.29 -3.53
N SER A 98 3.96 -3.19 -2.24
CA SER A 98 4.78 -4.17 -1.51
C SER A 98 4.19 -5.58 -1.58
N MET A 99 2.86 -5.70 -1.57
CA MET A 99 2.15 -6.97 -1.72
C MET A 99 2.44 -7.69 -3.04
N SER A 100 3.00 -6.99 -4.05
CA SER A 100 3.42 -7.62 -5.31
C SER A 100 4.49 -8.68 -5.10
N ALA A 101 5.35 -8.51 -4.09
CA ALA A 101 6.40 -9.47 -3.73
C ALA A 101 5.84 -10.75 -3.08
N PHE A 102 4.59 -10.72 -2.56
CA PHE A 102 3.99 -11.80 -1.76
C PHE A 102 2.70 -12.38 -2.36
N ARG A 103 2.42 -12.13 -3.65
CA ARG A 103 1.18 -12.59 -4.30
C ARG A 103 0.97 -14.11 -4.23
N ARG A 104 2.06 -14.88 -4.35
CA ARG A 104 2.01 -16.35 -4.25
C ARG A 104 1.68 -16.79 -2.83
N GLU A 105 2.38 -16.23 -1.85
CA GLU A 105 2.17 -16.50 -0.43
C GLU A 105 0.74 -16.14 0.00
N LEU A 106 0.21 -15.00 -0.48
CA LEU A 106 -1.17 -14.58 -0.26
C LEU A 106 -2.17 -15.59 -0.83
N ARG A 107 -1.97 -16.02 -2.08
CA ARG A 107 -2.83 -17.01 -2.71
C ARG A 107 -2.85 -18.33 -1.93
N ASP A 108 -1.67 -18.82 -1.54
CA ASP A 108 -1.52 -20.07 -0.79
C ASP A 108 -2.15 -19.96 0.61
N ALA A 109 -2.03 -18.81 1.26
CA ALA A 109 -2.65 -18.55 2.56
C ALA A 109 -4.18 -18.50 2.46
N LEU A 110 -4.73 -17.79 1.48
CA LEU A 110 -6.17 -17.72 1.25
C LEU A 110 -6.74 -19.07 0.78
N ALA A 111 -6.01 -19.83 -0.05
CA ALA A 111 -6.43 -21.17 -0.47
C ALA A 111 -6.59 -22.14 0.70
N ARG A 112 -5.82 -21.97 1.78
CA ARG A 112 -6.00 -22.71 3.04
C ARG A 112 -7.12 -22.13 3.90
N ARG A 113 -7.22 -20.81 4.00
CA ARG A 113 -8.14 -20.14 4.91
C ARG A 113 -9.60 -20.15 4.46
N VAL A 114 -9.85 -20.00 3.16
CA VAL A 114 -11.21 -19.99 2.60
C VAL A 114 -11.99 -21.27 2.93
N PRO A 115 -11.47 -22.51 2.73
CA PRO A 115 -12.17 -23.73 3.15
C PRO A 115 -12.39 -23.82 4.67
N GLU A 116 -11.45 -23.34 5.49
CA GLU A 116 -11.61 -23.33 6.94
C GLU A 116 -12.78 -22.44 7.39
N ILE A 117 -12.89 -21.24 6.81
CA ILE A 117 -13.99 -20.32 7.08
C ILE A 117 -15.30 -20.91 6.54
N SER A 118 -15.32 -21.41 5.31
CA SER A 118 -16.52 -22.04 4.73
C SER A 118 -17.02 -23.22 5.56
N GLY A 119 -16.11 -23.94 6.23
CA GLY A 119 -16.47 -25.06 7.12
C GLY A 119 -17.08 -24.64 8.46
N GLN A 120 -17.16 -23.36 8.78
CA GLN A 120 -17.71 -22.86 10.05
C GLN A 120 -19.23 -22.67 10.03
N ALA A 121 -19.82 -22.38 8.87
CA ALA A 121 -21.26 -22.25 8.67
C ALA A 121 -21.71 -23.08 7.46
N ARG A 122 -23.00 -23.27 7.30
CA ARG A 122 -23.56 -24.02 6.15
C ARG A 122 -23.53 -23.17 4.88
N HIS A 123 -23.76 -21.88 5.02
CA HIS A 123 -23.71 -20.91 3.93
C HIS A 123 -22.76 -19.78 4.31
N THR A 124 -21.83 -19.47 3.42
CA THR A 124 -20.90 -18.36 3.57
C THR A 124 -21.06 -17.44 2.38
N ASP A 125 -21.43 -16.19 2.65
CA ASP A 125 -21.48 -15.13 1.65
C ASP A 125 -20.15 -14.39 1.68
N TRP A 126 -19.41 -14.47 0.59
CA TRP A 126 -18.06 -13.90 0.46
C TRP A 126 -18.10 -12.56 -0.23
N ALA A 127 -17.23 -11.65 0.21
CA ALA A 127 -16.83 -10.48 -0.55
C ALA A 127 -15.31 -10.34 -0.54
N LEU A 128 -14.74 -9.98 -1.69
CA LEU A 128 -13.32 -9.67 -1.86
C LEU A 128 -13.19 -8.19 -2.24
N LEU A 129 -12.58 -7.41 -1.39
CA LEU A 129 -12.41 -5.96 -1.53
C LEU A 129 -10.93 -5.60 -1.64
N GLU A 130 -10.65 -4.46 -2.24
CA GLU A 130 -9.36 -3.78 -2.18
C GLU A 130 -9.34 -2.82 -0.99
N SER A 131 -8.15 -2.52 -0.45
CA SER A 131 -7.98 -1.58 0.66
C SER A 131 -8.20 -0.10 0.27
N VAL A 132 -8.55 0.16 -0.99
CA VAL A 132 -8.88 1.49 -1.50
C VAL A 132 -10.39 1.72 -1.44
N PRO A 133 -10.87 2.74 -0.71
CA PRO A 133 -12.30 3.00 -0.60
C PRO A 133 -12.92 3.38 -1.95
N GLY A 134 -14.21 3.05 -2.12
CA GLY A 134 -14.98 3.40 -3.32
C GLY A 134 -14.79 2.49 -4.54
N ARG A 135 -13.89 1.53 -4.48
CA ARG A 135 -13.75 0.52 -5.54
C ARG A 135 -14.83 -0.55 -5.45
N ARG A 136 -15.22 -1.07 -6.61
CA ARG A 136 -16.17 -2.20 -6.66
C ARG A 136 -15.52 -3.46 -6.09
N PRO A 137 -16.29 -4.32 -5.41
CA PRO A 137 -15.78 -5.62 -4.99
C PRO A 137 -15.21 -6.41 -6.18
N LEU A 138 -14.06 -7.02 -5.99
CA LEU A 138 -13.47 -7.95 -6.97
C LEU A 138 -14.32 -9.20 -7.11
N TYR A 139 -14.96 -9.60 -6.00
CA TYR A 139 -15.90 -10.70 -5.96
C TYR A 139 -16.97 -10.47 -4.88
N ALA A 140 -18.20 -10.92 -5.15
CA ALA A 140 -19.27 -11.03 -4.17
C ALA A 140 -20.15 -12.23 -4.53
N GLY A 141 -20.28 -13.21 -3.63
CA GLY A 141 -21.07 -14.41 -3.86
C GLY A 141 -20.73 -15.54 -2.89
N PRO A 142 -21.40 -16.71 -3.00
CA PRO A 142 -21.22 -17.82 -2.07
C PRO A 142 -20.05 -18.75 -2.38
N ASP A 143 -19.41 -18.63 -3.55
CA ASP A 143 -18.39 -19.57 -4.01
C ASP A 143 -16.97 -19.14 -3.66
N GLY A 144 -16.32 -19.81 -2.71
CA GLY A 144 -14.93 -19.56 -2.33
C GLY A 144 -13.91 -19.88 -3.43
N VAL A 145 -14.25 -20.76 -4.40
CA VAL A 145 -13.35 -21.04 -5.53
C VAL A 145 -13.35 -19.87 -6.51
N ALA A 146 -14.52 -19.29 -6.76
CA ALA A 146 -14.65 -18.10 -7.58
C ALA A 146 -13.94 -16.88 -6.95
N LEU A 147 -13.95 -16.77 -5.61
CA LEU A 147 -13.17 -15.76 -4.88
C LEU A 147 -11.67 -15.91 -5.15
N LEU A 148 -11.14 -17.14 -5.07
CA LEU A 148 -9.72 -17.40 -5.35
C LEU A 148 -9.36 -17.14 -6.82
N ALA A 149 -10.28 -17.41 -7.75
CA ALA A 149 -10.09 -17.05 -9.16
C ALA A 149 -10.07 -15.52 -9.39
N ALA A 150 -10.91 -14.77 -8.65
CA ALA A 150 -10.86 -13.31 -8.69
C ALA A 150 -9.54 -12.75 -8.16
N LEU A 151 -8.94 -13.38 -7.14
CA LEU A 151 -7.62 -13.01 -6.63
C LEU A 151 -6.52 -13.13 -7.70
N ASP A 152 -6.61 -14.09 -8.63
CA ASP A 152 -5.62 -14.27 -9.69
C ASP A 152 -5.53 -13.06 -10.65
N THR A 153 -6.62 -12.31 -10.80
CA THR A 153 -6.69 -11.11 -11.63
C THR A 153 -6.31 -9.83 -10.88
N TRP A 154 -6.21 -9.90 -9.56
CA TRP A 154 -5.87 -8.74 -8.74
C TRP A 154 -4.39 -8.38 -8.82
N GLU A 155 -4.10 -7.08 -8.87
CA GLU A 155 -2.75 -6.52 -8.82
C GLU A 155 -2.71 -5.37 -7.81
N PRO A 156 -1.78 -5.40 -6.83
CA PRO A 156 -1.57 -4.28 -5.93
C PRO A 156 -0.93 -3.12 -6.71
N ARG A 157 -1.54 -1.93 -6.65
CA ARG A 157 -1.18 -0.80 -7.51
C ARG A 157 -1.05 0.53 -6.76
N GLU A 158 -1.30 0.53 -5.47
CA GLU A 158 -1.31 1.76 -4.70
C GLU A 158 0.02 1.97 -3.95
N PRO A 159 0.49 3.22 -3.83
CA PRO A 159 1.54 3.54 -2.89
C PRO A 159 1.04 3.33 -1.46
N HIS A 160 1.89 3.59 -0.48
CA HIS A 160 1.49 3.53 0.93
C HIS A 160 0.23 4.35 1.19
N HIS A 161 -0.77 3.73 1.81
CA HIS A 161 -2.07 4.35 2.10
C HIS A 161 -2.67 3.79 3.38
N ASP A 162 -3.65 4.51 3.94
CA ASP A 162 -4.39 4.07 5.13
C ASP A 162 -5.56 3.17 4.71
N PRO A 163 -5.60 1.89 5.13
CA PRO A 163 -6.70 0.97 4.83
C PRO A 163 -7.94 1.21 5.69
N GLY A 164 -7.91 2.11 6.69
CA GLY A 164 -8.97 2.28 7.70
C GLY A 164 -10.36 2.43 7.12
N ALA A 165 -10.56 3.32 6.14
CA ALA A 165 -11.87 3.55 5.53
C ALA A 165 -12.40 2.33 4.75
N ALA A 166 -11.52 1.55 4.13
CA ALA A 166 -11.90 0.32 3.46
C ALA A 166 -12.28 -0.79 4.46
N LEU A 167 -11.55 -0.87 5.58
CA LEU A 167 -11.86 -1.80 6.67
C LEU A 167 -13.20 -1.48 7.33
N GLU A 168 -13.52 -0.21 7.56
CA GLU A 168 -14.83 0.21 8.05
C GLU A 168 -15.95 -0.16 7.09
N SER A 169 -15.74 0.06 5.78
CA SER A 169 -16.68 -0.35 4.74
C SER A 169 -16.88 -1.87 4.72
N ALA A 170 -15.80 -2.63 4.87
CA ALA A 170 -15.84 -4.09 4.96
C ALA A 170 -16.60 -4.56 6.20
N ARG A 171 -16.42 -3.89 7.35
CA ARG A 171 -17.17 -4.16 8.59
C ARG A 171 -18.66 -3.88 8.41
N ALA A 172 -19.02 -2.77 7.76
CA ALA A 172 -20.41 -2.45 7.44
C ALA A 172 -21.05 -3.51 6.54
N LEU A 173 -20.31 -4.03 5.57
CA LEU A 173 -20.75 -5.08 4.65
C LEU A 173 -20.90 -6.44 5.36
N ALA A 174 -19.93 -6.81 6.19
CA ALA A 174 -19.97 -8.05 6.96
C ALA A 174 -21.05 -8.06 8.05
N GLY A 175 -21.41 -6.87 8.55
CA GLY A 175 -22.28 -6.70 9.71
C GLY A 175 -21.55 -7.00 11.03
N PRO A 176 -22.23 -6.84 12.19
CA PRO A 176 -21.61 -6.94 13.50
C PRO A 176 -21.06 -8.34 13.82
N GLU A 177 -21.66 -9.37 13.27
CA GLU A 177 -21.28 -10.77 13.52
C GLU A 177 -20.46 -11.41 12.40
N GLY A 178 -20.30 -10.71 11.26
CA GLY A 178 -19.53 -11.18 10.13
C GLY A 178 -18.02 -11.16 10.36
N LEU A 179 -17.32 -11.97 9.60
CA LEU A 179 -15.86 -12.04 9.64
C LEU A 179 -15.25 -11.05 8.65
N VAL A 180 -14.30 -10.24 9.10
CA VAL A 180 -13.48 -9.40 8.23
C VAL A 180 -12.03 -9.81 8.37
N VAL A 181 -11.42 -10.22 7.25
CA VAL A 181 -10.03 -10.65 7.15
C VAL A 181 -9.26 -9.59 6.37
N PHE A 182 -8.28 -8.95 6.98
CA PHE A 182 -7.34 -8.06 6.30
C PHE A 182 -6.08 -8.83 5.91
N ALA A 183 -5.84 -8.93 4.62
CA ALA A 183 -4.68 -9.62 4.06
C ALA A 183 -3.61 -8.60 3.67
N THR A 184 -2.45 -8.64 4.34
CA THR A 184 -1.35 -7.67 4.22
C THR A 184 0.00 -8.38 4.35
N ASP A 185 1.09 -7.69 4.08
CA ASP A 185 2.46 -8.16 4.30
C ASP A 185 3.07 -7.70 5.63
N HIS A 186 2.36 -6.86 6.40
CA HIS A 186 2.83 -6.28 7.66
C HIS A 186 1.98 -6.72 8.86
N GLU A 187 2.58 -6.68 10.04
CA GLU A 187 1.86 -6.88 11.29
C GLU A 187 1.56 -5.53 11.96
N GLU A 188 0.57 -4.81 11.44
CA GLU A 188 0.07 -3.60 12.08
C GLU A 188 -1.04 -3.90 13.08
N PRO A 189 -1.17 -3.14 14.17
CA PRO A 189 -2.28 -3.31 15.10
C PRO A 189 -3.61 -2.96 14.41
N LEU A 190 -4.52 -3.93 14.35
CA LEU A 190 -5.88 -3.73 13.88
C LEU A 190 -6.83 -3.49 15.06
N ALA A 191 -7.92 -2.78 14.81
CA ALA A 191 -9.00 -2.63 15.79
C ALA A 191 -9.63 -3.99 16.14
N GLU A 192 -10.30 -4.07 17.28
CA GLU A 192 -11.00 -5.29 17.68
C GLU A 192 -12.05 -5.71 16.65
N GLY A 193 -12.16 -7.01 16.42
CA GLY A 193 -13.13 -7.59 15.48
C GLY A 193 -12.62 -7.81 14.06
N PHE A 194 -11.38 -7.41 13.75
CA PHE A 194 -10.73 -7.74 12.48
C PHE A 194 -9.73 -8.89 12.65
N GLU A 195 -9.75 -9.81 11.70
CA GLU A 195 -8.74 -10.86 11.60
C GLU A 195 -7.64 -10.41 10.63
N ARG A 196 -6.38 -10.60 11.01
CA ARG A 196 -5.24 -10.30 10.14
C ARG A 196 -4.69 -11.57 9.52
N LEU A 197 -4.43 -11.50 8.23
CA LEU A 197 -3.72 -12.51 7.47
C LEU A 197 -2.44 -11.86 6.90
N ALA A 198 -1.38 -11.79 7.70
CA ALA A 198 -0.10 -11.31 7.21
C ALA A 198 0.67 -12.44 6.51
N VAL A 199 1.17 -12.15 5.31
CA VAL A 199 1.84 -13.12 4.44
C VAL A 199 3.27 -12.72 4.08
N GLY A 200 3.77 -11.60 4.63
CA GLY A 200 5.09 -11.05 4.37
C GLY A 200 6.22 -11.86 5.00
N ARG A 201 7.42 -11.55 4.58
CA ARG A 201 8.68 -11.96 5.21
C ARG A 201 9.74 -10.89 4.94
N PRO A 202 10.72 -10.69 5.81
CA PRO A 202 11.82 -9.78 5.51
C PRO A 202 12.51 -10.17 4.21
N LEU A 203 12.69 -9.18 3.31
CA LEU A 203 13.42 -9.32 2.06
C LEU A 203 14.55 -8.28 2.05
N ASP A 204 15.71 -8.69 1.55
CA ASP A 204 16.77 -7.74 1.24
C ASP A 204 16.43 -7.09 -0.11
N ASN A 205 16.23 -5.77 -0.10
CA ASN A 205 15.89 -4.96 -1.26
C ASN A 205 16.90 -3.82 -1.43
N VAL A 206 17.31 -3.56 -2.67
CA VAL A 206 18.13 -2.40 -3.04
C VAL A 206 17.47 -1.71 -4.21
N GLY A 207 16.92 -0.53 -4.00
CA GLY A 207 16.09 0.15 -4.99
C GLY A 207 16.48 1.61 -5.23
N ILE A 208 15.97 2.15 -6.33
CA ILE A 208 16.03 3.57 -6.67
C ILE A 208 14.97 4.27 -5.83
N VAL A 209 15.40 5.20 -4.93
CA VAL A 209 14.50 5.88 -3.99
C VAL A 209 14.32 7.37 -4.30
N GLY A 210 14.98 7.88 -5.32
CA GLY A 210 14.84 9.28 -5.71
C GLY A 210 15.51 9.59 -7.02
N LEU A 211 14.94 10.54 -7.73
CA LEU A 211 15.39 11.02 -9.01
C LEU A 211 15.27 12.56 -9.04
N ASP A 212 16.35 13.22 -9.44
CA ASP A 212 16.37 14.66 -9.65
C ASP A 212 17.15 14.99 -10.93
N ILE A 213 16.61 15.90 -11.73
CA ILE A 213 17.21 16.31 -13.00
C ILE A 213 17.18 17.82 -13.09
N ASP A 214 18.34 18.42 -13.27
CA ASP A 214 18.46 19.84 -13.50
C ASP A 214 18.42 20.13 -15.01
N PRO A 215 17.30 20.61 -15.56
CA PRO A 215 17.17 20.88 -16.99
C PRO A 215 17.98 22.08 -17.44
N SER A 216 18.34 23.01 -16.52
CA SER A 216 19.08 24.24 -16.80
C SER A 216 20.58 24.01 -16.89
N ALA A 217 21.11 23.01 -16.21
CA ALA A 217 22.52 22.70 -16.20
C ALA A 217 22.97 22.05 -17.51
N ALA A 218 24.19 22.36 -17.93
CA ALA A 218 24.77 21.77 -19.14
C ALA A 218 24.79 20.25 -19.06
N GLY A 219 24.16 19.59 -20.04
CA GLY A 219 24.06 18.14 -20.11
C GLY A 219 22.90 17.53 -19.32
N ALA A 220 22.06 18.33 -18.67
CA ALA A 220 20.93 17.90 -17.83
C ALA A 220 21.34 16.74 -16.91
N PRO A 221 22.17 16.98 -15.88
CA PRO A 221 22.65 15.92 -15.01
C PRO A 221 21.49 15.26 -14.27
N ILE A 222 21.49 13.92 -14.29
CA ILE A 222 20.56 13.10 -13.56
C ILE A 222 21.21 12.74 -12.23
N ARG A 223 20.58 13.08 -11.12
CA ARG A 223 20.94 12.61 -9.78
C ARG A 223 19.99 11.50 -9.38
N VAL A 224 20.54 10.34 -9.07
CA VAL A 224 19.79 9.15 -8.67
C VAL A 224 20.22 8.75 -7.27
N ALA A 225 19.29 8.60 -6.38
CA ALA A 225 19.50 8.03 -5.05
C ALA A 225 19.16 6.54 -5.06
N VAL A 226 20.12 5.70 -4.69
CA VAL A 226 19.94 4.26 -4.53
C VAL A 226 20.12 3.91 -3.06
N ARG A 227 19.19 3.16 -2.49
CA ARG A 227 19.19 2.75 -1.08
C ARG A 227 19.21 1.24 -0.93
N ASN A 228 19.99 0.77 0.04
CA ASN A 228 19.90 -0.60 0.54
C ASN A 228 18.91 -0.62 1.71
N HIS A 229 17.73 -1.21 1.52
CA HIS A 229 16.71 -1.43 2.55
C HIS A 229 16.98 -2.70 3.36
N GLY A 230 17.88 -3.57 2.85
CA GLY A 230 18.21 -4.83 3.49
C GLY A 230 19.01 -4.68 4.78
N SER A 231 19.06 -5.76 5.54
CA SER A 231 19.83 -5.87 6.80
C SER A 231 21.30 -6.26 6.61
N ARG A 232 21.72 -6.51 5.37
CA ARG A 232 23.08 -6.96 5.00
C ARG A 232 23.70 -6.02 3.97
N PRO A 233 25.05 -5.95 3.92
CA PRO A 233 25.73 -5.29 2.81
C PRO A 233 25.34 -5.93 1.48
N ALA A 234 25.08 -5.10 0.47
CA ALA A 234 24.66 -5.54 -0.85
C ALA A 234 25.57 -5.01 -1.94
N GLN A 235 25.77 -5.82 -2.98
CA GLN A 235 26.38 -5.40 -4.23
C GLN A 235 25.34 -5.43 -5.33
N ARG A 236 25.24 -4.34 -6.11
CA ARG A 236 24.30 -4.21 -7.22
C ARG A 236 24.95 -3.53 -8.41
N ASP A 237 24.68 -4.04 -9.58
CA ASP A 237 25.08 -3.37 -10.82
C ASP A 237 24.06 -2.33 -11.20
N PHE A 238 24.54 -1.14 -11.53
CA PHE A 238 23.77 -0.01 -12.02
C PHE A 238 24.24 0.36 -13.43
N TRP A 239 23.30 0.65 -14.34
CA TRP A 239 23.56 1.12 -15.69
C TRP A 239 22.42 1.99 -16.23
N ALA A 240 22.64 2.63 -17.40
CA ALA A 240 21.59 3.33 -18.12
C ALA A 240 21.36 2.68 -19.49
N GLU A 241 20.10 2.55 -19.88
CA GLU A 241 19.65 1.98 -21.15
C GLU A 241 18.93 3.06 -21.98
N ALA A 242 19.21 3.12 -23.26
CA ALA A 242 18.41 3.89 -24.21
C ALA A 242 18.14 3.04 -25.45
N ASP A 243 16.92 3.13 -25.97
CA ASP A 243 16.43 2.36 -27.13
C ASP A 243 16.69 0.83 -27.01
N GLY A 244 16.54 0.28 -25.80
CA GLY A 244 16.71 -1.15 -25.52
C GLY A 244 18.17 -1.65 -25.45
N GLY A 245 19.16 -0.75 -25.55
CA GLY A 245 20.57 -1.09 -25.40
C GLY A 245 21.24 -0.41 -24.21
N VAL A 246 22.25 -1.04 -23.61
CA VAL A 246 23.05 -0.42 -22.55
C VAL A 246 23.85 0.75 -23.13
N THR A 247 23.64 1.97 -22.61
CA THR A 247 24.31 3.19 -23.06
C THR A 247 25.49 3.60 -22.21
N THR A 248 25.55 3.10 -20.97
CA THR A 248 26.66 3.36 -20.06
C THR A 248 27.26 2.06 -19.56
N ASP A 249 28.54 2.10 -19.21
CA ASP A 249 29.17 0.96 -18.56
C ASP A 249 28.48 0.65 -17.24
N ARG A 250 28.35 -0.64 -16.95
CA ARG A 250 27.84 -1.10 -15.66
C ARG A 250 28.79 -0.71 -14.55
N ARG A 251 28.22 -0.17 -13.47
CA ARG A 251 28.96 0.20 -12.25
C ARG A 251 28.44 -0.65 -11.12
N THR A 252 29.31 -1.38 -10.48
CA THR A 252 28.95 -2.14 -9.27
C THR A 252 28.92 -1.18 -8.08
N LEU A 253 27.80 -1.14 -7.41
CA LEU A 253 27.56 -0.38 -6.19
C LEU A 253 27.69 -1.30 -4.99
N GLU A 254 28.49 -0.89 -4.02
CA GLU A 254 28.55 -1.51 -2.71
C GLU A 254 27.80 -0.62 -1.74
N LEU A 255 26.80 -1.16 -1.06
CA LEU A 255 25.93 -0.43 -0.14
C LEU A 255 25.85 -1.16 1.21
N LEU A 256 26.13 -0.45 2.27
CA LEU A 256 25.90 -0.92 3.63
C LEU A 256 24.39 -0.94 3.95
N PRO A 257 23.96 -1.67 4.98
CA PRO A 257 22.57 -1.65 5.43
C PRO A 257 22.09 -0.22 5.72
N GLY A 258 20.95 0.18 5.11
CA GLY A 258 20.37 1.50 5.25
C GLY A 258 21.10 2.62 4.50
N GLU A 259 22.25 2.35 3.85
CA GLU A 259 23.01 3.37 3.11
C GLU A 259 22.25 3.86 1.89
N VAL A 260 22.32 5.20 1.69
CA VAL A 260 21.84 5.86 0.48
C VAL A 260 23.04 6.39 -0.29
N LYS A 261 23.18 5.98 -1.54
CA LYS A 261 24.23 6.43 -2.45
C LYS A 261 23.65 7.29 -3.55
N VAL A 262 24.14 8.52 -3.69
CA VAL A 262 23.71 9.41 -4.76
C VAL A 262 24.69 9.29 -5.92
N LEU A 263 24.18 8.92 -7.08
CA LEU A 263 24.92 8.80 -8.33
C LEU A 263 24.57 9.99 -9.22
N THR A 264 25.55 10.54 -9.89
CA THR A 264 25.34 11.56 -10.91
C THR A 264 25.75 11.01 -12.28
N SER A 265 24.85 11.15 -13.25
CA SER A 265 25.08 10.78 -14.62
C SER A 265 24.65 11.92 -15.54
N ALA A 266 25.36 12.13 -16.64
CA ALA A 266 24.88 13.06 -17.66
C ALA A 266 23.76 12.41 -18.47
N PHE A 267 22.77 13.21 -18.86
CA PHE A 267 21.75 12.71 -19.79
C PHE A 267 22.42 12.39 -21.15
N PRO A 268 22.19 11.22 -21.72
CA PRO A 268 22.84 10.82 -22.99
C PRO A 268 22.61 11.84 -24.09
N LYS A 269 23.68 12.23 -24.82
CA LYS A 269 23.61 13.22 -25.89
C LYS A 269 22.66 12.76 -27.01
N GLY A 270 21.78 13.67 -27.43
CA GLY A 270 20.83 13.42 -28.53
C GLY A 270 19.70 12.46 -28.18
N ARG A 271 19.56 12.07 -26.91
CA ARG A 271 18.45 11.24 -26.45
C ARG A 271 17.45 12.08 -25.65
N GLU A 272 16.19 11.76 -25.81
CA GLU A 272 15.09 12.40 -25.08
C GLU A 272 14.61 11.56 -23.88
N SER A 273 14.97 10.28 -23.87
CA SER A 273 14.60 9.34 -22.82
C SER A 273 15.74 8.36 -22.52
N VAL A 274 15.74 7.84 -21.29
CA VAL A 274 16.68 6.84 -20.80
C VAL A 274 15.99 6.03 -19.70
N VAL A 275 16.38 4.76 -19.52
CA VAL A 275 15.97 3.96 -18.37
C VAL A 275 17.20 3.74 -17.49
N LEU A 276 17.14 4.17 -16.26
CA LEU A 276 18.13 3.82 -15.24
C LEU A 276 17.75 2.46 -14.68
N ALA A 277 18.71 1.56 -14.55
CA ALA A 277 18.44 0.19 -14.15
C ALA A 277 19.44 -0.30 -13.10
N LEU A 278 18.93 -1.08 -12.16
CA LEU A 278 19.67 -1.91 -11.23
C LEU A 278 19.52 -3.38 -11.65
N ALA A 279 20.47 -4.21 -11.25
CA ALA A 279 20.32 -5.66 -11.36
C ALA A 279 19.08 -6.09 -10.54
N PRO A 280 18.16 -6.90 -11.09
CA PRO A 280 16.88 -7.20 -10.45
C PRO A 280 17.05 -7.98 -9.14
N ASP A 281 16.17 -7.72 -8.18
CA ASP A 281 16.03 -8.49 -6.95
C ASP A 281 14.61 -8.99 -6.70
N ALA A 282 14.22 -9.14 -5.42
CA ALA A 282 12.90 -9.68 -5.08
C ALA A 282 11.76 -8.68 -5.31
N PHE A 283 12.07 -7.36 -5.34
CA PHE A 283 11.09 -6.31 -5.59
C PHE A 283 11.51 -5.48 -6.80
N THR A 284 10.97 -5.80 -7.95
CA THR A 284 11.43 -5.29 -9.24
C THR A 284 10.88 -3.91 -9.63
N LEU A 285 9.97 -3.33 -8.85
CA LEU A 285 9.37 -2.03 -9.17
C LEU A 285 10.34 -0.86 -8.98
N ASP A 286 11.28 -0.96 -8.04
CA ASP A 286 12.29 0.05 -7.78
C ASP A 286 13.66 -0.23 -8.43
N ASP A 287 13.76 -1.32 -9.22
CA ASP A 287 14.95 -1.66 -10.00
C ASP A 287 15.10 -0.81 -11.28
N ARG A 288 14.05 -0.18 -11.74
CA ARG A 288 14.03 0.54 -13.01
C ARG A 288 13.37 1.91 -12.87
N ALA A 289 14.03 2.94 -13.38
CA ALA A 289 13.50 4.29 -13.43
C ALA A 289 13.58 4.82 -14.88
N PRO A 290 12.49 4.73 -15.65
CA PRO A 290 12.33 5.46 -16.88
C PRO A 290 12.41 6.96 -16.64
N VAL A 291 13.11 7.68 -17.49
CA VAL A 291 13.37 9.12 -17.36
C VAL A 291 13.24 9.79 -18.71
N VAL A 292 12.46 10.85 -18.78
CA VAL A 292 12.43 11.76 -19.93
C VAL A 292 13.25 13.01 -19.62
N ARG A 293 13.88 13.59 -20.64
CA ARG A 293 14.57 14.88 -20.51
C ARG A 293 13.53 15.95 -20.20
N PRO A 294 13.56 16.63 -19.05
CA PRO A 294 12.57 17.64 -18.72
C PRO A 294 12.57 18.78 -19.73
N ARG A 295 11.39 19.14 -20.17
CA ARG A 295 11.13 20.31 -21.01
C ARG A 295 9.90 21.04 -20.47
N PRO A 296 10.08 21.99 -19.55
CA PRO A 296 8.97 22.76 -19.01
C PRO A 296 8.34 23.63 -20.11
N LYS A 297 7.06 23.92 -19.98
CA LYS A 297 6.35 24.88 -20.85
C LYS A 297 7.08 26.20 -20.83
N ARG A 298 7.46 26.73 -21.99
CA ARG A 298 8.13 28.02 -22.06
C ARG A 298 7.13 29.14 -21.85
N VAL A 299 7.43 30.10 -20.99
CA VAL A 299 6.64 31.32 -20.74
C VAL A 299 7.28 32.49 -21.48
N ARG A 300 6.53 33.13 -22.33
CA ARG A 300 6.97 34.31 -23.06
C ARG A 300 6.55 35.58 -22.31
N ALA A 301 7.53 36.34 -21.92
CA ALA A 301 7.34 37.60 -21.21
C ALA A 301 7.56 38.81 -22.15
N ARG A 302 6.71 39.84 -22.03
CA ARG A 302 6.89 41.11 -22.70
C ARG A 302 7.20 42.20 -21.66
N LEU A 303 8.24 42.93 -21.89
CA LEU A 303 8.53 44.16 -21.12
C LEU A 303 7.85 45.35 -21.81
N SER A 304 6.96 46.06 -21.11
CA SER A 304 6.33 47.27 -21.64
C SER A 304 7.29 48.47 -21.72
N SER A 305 8.39 48.42 -20.97
CA SER A 305 9.50 49.35 -21.00
C SER A 305 10.81 48.61 -20.68
N PRO A 306 11.92 48.92 -21.35
CA PRO A 306 13.20 48.32 -21.05
C PRO A 306 13.61 48.56 -19.58
N ASP A 307 13.89 47.47 -18.85
CA ASP A 307 14.39 47.49 -17.47
C ASP A 307 15.45 46.41 -17.32
N ALA A 308 16.69 46.84 -17.09
CA ALA A 308 17.82 45.92 -17.00
C ALA A 308 17.73 44.96 -15.80
N THR A 309 17.15 45.40 -14.69
CA THR A 309 16.98 44.55 -13.49
C THR A 309 15.96 43.46 -13.74
N VAL A 310 14.79 43.81 -14.30
CA VAL A 310 13.74 42.87 -14.60
C VAL A 310 14.15 41.92 -15.72
N SER A 311 14.87 42.42 -16.75
CA SER A 311 15.44 41.57 -17.80
C SER A 311 16.41 40.53 -17.24
N ALA A 312 17.28 40.94 -16.29
CA ALA A 312 18.21 40.04 -15.62
C ALA A 312 17.46 38.99 -14.75
N TRP A 313 16.40 39.38 -14.06
CA TRP A 313 15.56 38.46 -13.32
C TRP A 313 14.91 37.41 -14.24
N LEU A 314 14.26 37.83 -15.33
CA LEU A 314 13.63 36.95 -16.28
C LEU A 314 14.61 35.97 -16.93
N SER A 315 15.81 36.45 -17.28
CA SER A 315 16.86 35.59 -17.86
C SER A 315 17.49 34.61 -16.86
N SER A 316 17.29 34.80 -15.56
CA SER A 316 17.69 33.84 -14.52
C SER A 316 16.65 32.78 -14.22
N LEU A 317 15.44 32.92 -14.77
CA LEU A 317 14.36 31.95 -14.60
C LEU A 317 14.38 30.92 -15.74
N ASP A 318 14.17 29.65 -15.37
CA ASP A 318 14.16 28.56 -16.34
C ASP A 318 12.97 28.66 -17.31
N ALA A 319 13.23 28.40 -18.59
CA ALA A 319 12.23 28.38 -19.66
C ALA A 319 11.35 29.64 -19.72
N VAL A 320 11.93 30.81 -19.45
CA VAL A 320 11.32 32.12 -19.64
C VAL A 320 12.06 32.87 -20.75
N ASP A 321 11.32 33.32 -21.75
CA ASP A 321 11.86 34.06 -22.89
C ASP A 321 11.23 35.45 -22.97
N ILE A 322 12.02 36.47 -23.30
CA ILE A 322 11.48 37.77 -23.66
C ILE A 322 11.11 37.74 -25.15
N ALA A 323 9.80 37.50 -25.47
CA ALA A 323 9.36 37.28 -26.84
C ALA A 323 7.88 37.57 -27.01
N GLU A 324 7.41 37.68 -28.28
CA GLU A 324 6.02 37.81 -28.71
C GLU A 324 5.55 36.53 -29.45
N PRO A 325 4.27 36.19 -29.38
CA PRO A 325 3.21 36.76 -28.55
C PRO A 325 3.43 36.40 -27.07
N ALA A 326 3.16 37.35 -26.17
CA ALA A 326 3.45 37.23 -24.76
C ALA A 326 2.38 36.43 -24.00
N ASP A 327 2.79 35.66 -23.00
CA ASP A 327 1.96 35.00 -22.00
C ASP A 327 1.80 35.88 -20.73
N VAL A 328 2.75 36.80 -20.49
CA VAL A 328 2.76 37.72 -19.36
C VAL A 328 3.36 39.06 -19.76
N VAL A 329 2.81 40.15 -19.24
CA VAL A 329 3.30 41.51 -19.48
C VAL A 329 3.88 42.10 -18.19
N LEU A 330 5.12 42.58 -18.24
CA LEU A 330 5.77 43.21 -17.10
C LEU A 330 6.09 44.67 -17.43
N GLY A 331 5.84 45.58 -16.49
CA GLY A 331 6.24 46.97 -16.72
C GLY A 331 5.75 47.95 -15.69
N PRO A 332 6.40 49.17 -15.72
CA PRO A 332 6.02 50.26 -14.86
C PRO A 332 4.70 50.88 -15.29
N THR A 333 3.99 51.47 -14.32
CA THR A 333 2.76 52.24 -14.56
C THR A 333 2.78 53.48 -13.66
N ALA A 334 2.09 54.53 -14.09
CA ALA A 334 1.98 55.79 -13.35
C ALA A 334 0.95 55.74 -12.19
N GLY A 335 0.41 54.59 -11.85
CA GLY A 335 -0.66 54.38 -10.85
C GLY A 335 -1.99 53.97 -11.48
N ASP A 336 -3.03 53.97 -10.69
CA ASP A 336 -4.35 53.41 -11.07
C ASP A 336 -4.98 54.05 -12.33
N ALA A 337 -4.71 55.34 -12.58
CA ALA A 337 -5.28 56.08 -13.70
C ALA A 337 -4.74 55.65 -15.08
N ALA A 338 -3.60 55.01 -15.16
CA ALA A 338 -2.94 54.59 -16.41
C ALA A 338 -3.14 53.10 -16.76
N ALA A 339 -3.70 52.33 -15.85
CA ALA A 339 -3.90 50.91 -16.00
C ALA A 339 -5.25 50.62 -16.65
N LYS A 340 -5.40 50.88 -17.97
CA LYS A 340 -6.42 50.17 -18.74
C LYS A 340 -5.97 48.70 -18.77
N PRO A 341 -6.74 47.79 -18.21
CA PRO A 341 -6.39 46.39 -18.33
C PRO A 341 -6.43 46.02 -19.83
N GLU A 342 -5.30 45.58 -20.38
CA GLU A 342 -5.37 44.59 -21.44
C GLU A 342 -6.00 43.36 -20.76
N ALA A 343 -7.32 43.30 -20.85
CA ALA A 343 -8.22 42.58 -19.94
C ALA A 343 -8.05 41.05 -19.95
N SER A 344 -7.04 40.52 -20.62
CA SER A 344 -6.90 39.06 -20.82
C SER A 344 -5.55 38.45 -20.43
N LEU A 345 -4.45 39.22 -20.36
CA LEU A 345 -3.13 38.66 -20.09
C LEU A 345 -2.70 38.87 -18.62
N PRO A 346 -2.07 37.88 -18.02
CA PRO A 346 -1.36 38.04 -16.75
C PRO A 346 -0.37 39.22 -16.79
N ALA A 347 -0.24 39.95 -15.69
CA ALA A 347 0.67 41.09 -15.66
C ALA A 347 1.37 41.24 -14.30
N VAL A 348 2.61 41.74 -14.34
CA VAL A 348 3.34 42.27 -13.19
C VAL A 348 3.51 43.77 -13.37
N ARG A 349 2.97 44.55 -12.46
CA ARG A 349 2.99 46.02 -12.51
C ARG A 349 3.73 46.56 -11.32
N TRP A 350 4.57 47.58 -11.56
CA TRP A 350 5.23 48.33 -10.51
C TRP A 350 5.12 49.83 -10.78
N LEU A 351 5.39 50.65 -9.78
CA LEU A 351 5.36 52.13 -9.95
C LEU A 351 6.53 52.61 -10.80
N ALA A 352 6.25 53.57 -11.70
CA ALA A 352 7.30 54.27 -12.42
C ALA A 352 8.23 55.01 -11.42
N ALA A 353 9.51 55.12 -11.77
CA ALA A 353 10.48 55.86 -10.94
C ALA A 353 10.06 57.32 -10.80
N GLY A 354 10.02 57.83 -9.57
CA GLY A 354 9.71 59.23 -9.23
C GLY A 354 10.66 59.77 -8.16
N GLN A 355 10.65 61.08 -7.94
CA GLN A 355 11.40 61.66 -6.83
C GLN A 355 10.69 61.38 -5.51
N THR A 356 11.27 60.49 -4.71
CA THR A 356 10.61 60.01 -3.50
C THR A 356 11.62 59.76 -2.38
N ARG A 357 11.19 60.00 -1.14
CA ARG A 357 11.97 59.72 0.05
C ARG A 357 11.92 58.25 0.38
N LEU A 358 13.07 57.60 0.53
CA LEU A 358 13.13 56.18 0.93
C LEU A 358 12.77 56.04 2.41
N THR A 359 11.88 55.11 2.71
CA THR A 359 11.53 54.73 4.09
C THR A 359 11.80 53.27 4.30
N ARG A 360 12.23 52.97 5.54
CA ARG A 360 12.28 51.59 6.07
C ARG A 360 11.10 51.45 7.01
N GLY A 361 10.29 50.43 6.80
CA GLY A 361 9.18 50.10 7.69
C GLY A 361 9.19 48.63 8.07
N ALA A 362 8.45 48.27 9.10
CA ALA A 362 8.15 46.88 9.37
C ALA A 362 7.33 46.32 8.20
N VAL A 363 7.76 45.19 7.66
CA VAL A 363 7.09 44.50 6.56
C VAL A 363 6.45 43.22 7.08
N VAL A 364 5.17 43.04 6.82
CA VAL A 364 4.40 41.87 7.23
C VAL A 364 3.83 41.17 5.98
N ALA A 365 4.08 39.90 5.84
CA ALA A 365 3.50 39.08 4.78
C ALA A 365 2.28 38.31 5.33
N GLU A 366 1.22 38.27 4.53
CA GLU A 366 0.04 37.43 4.79
C GLU A 366 0.33 35.96 4.46
N LYS A 367 -0.54 35.07 4.93
CA LYS A 367 -0.43 33.64 4.60
C LYS A 367 -0.98 33.39 3.19
N HIS A 368 -0.10 33.37 2.19
CA HIS A 368 -0.47 33.09 0.81
C HIS A 368 0.66 32.35 0.09
N PRO A 369 0.38 31.35 -0.79
CA PRO A 369 1.39 30.51 -1.46
C PRO A 369 2.51 31.28 -2.17
N LEU A 370 2.19 32.44 -2.74
CA LEU A 370 3.18 33.28 -3.43
C LEU A 370 4.22 33.89 -2.49
N VAL A 371 3.88 34.16 -1.23
CA VAL A 371 4.74 34.88 -0.28
C VAL A 371 5.12 34.10 0.97
N ASP A 372 4.55 32.94 1.18
CA ASP A 372 4.81 32.09 2.34
C ASP A 372 6.29 31.68 2.42
N GLY A 373 6.86 31.79 3.64
CA GLY A 373 8.27 31.48 3.88
C GLY A 373 9.27 32.48 3.29
N LEU A 374 8.85 33.61 2.67
CA LEU A 374 9.73 34.60 2.13
C LEU A 374 10.15 35.64 3.17
N ALA A 375 11.45 35.97 3.21
CA ALA A 375 12.01 36.96 4.10
C ALA A 375 11.92 38.38 3.50
N TRP A 376 10.99 39.19 4.02
CA TRP A 376 10.74 40.56 3.57
C TRP A 376 11.46 41.63 4.35
N HIS A 377 12.17 41.27 5.40
CA HIS A 377 12.94 42.23 6.19
C HIS A 377 14.08 42.86 5.35
N GLY A 378 14.29 44.14 5.52
CA GLY A 378 15.31 44.87 4.79
C GLY A 378 14.85 45.45 3.46
N VAL A 379 13.60 45.29 3.06
CA VAL A 379 13.02 45.99 1.91
C VAL A 379 13.01 47.50 2.21
N VAL A 380 13.63 48.29 1.31
CA VAL A 380 13.65 49.74 1.38
C VAL A 380 12.86 50.26 0.18
N THR A 381 11.76 50.93 0.43
CA THR A 381 10.85 51.41 -0.61
C THR A 381 10.62 52.92 -0.51
N PRO A 382 10.36 53.59 -1.62
CA PRO A 382 9.97 54.99 -1.61
C PRO A 382 8.60 55.21 -0.95
N THR A 383 8.44 56.30 -0.22
CA THR A 383 7.14 56.80 0.29
C THR A 383 6.43 57.61 -0.79
N ALA A 384 5.97 57.02 -1.85
CA ALA A 384 5.16 57.75 -2.85
C ALA A 384 3.68 57.40 -2.72
N THR A 385 2.83 58.27 -3.25
CA THR A 385 1.47 57.91 -3.64
C THR A 385 1.60 56.74 -4.64
N GLY A 386 1.06 55.63 -4.29
CA GLY A 386 1.14 54.41 -5.08
C GLY A 386 -0.22 53.95 -5.59
N PHE A 387 -0.30 52.72 -5.92
CA PHE A 387 -1.62 52.08 -6.17
C PHE A 387 -2.45 52.12 -4.91
N THR A 388 -3.76 52.37 -5.09
CA THR A 388 -4.74 52.22 -4.04
C THR A 388 -5.32 50.79 -4.18
N ALA A 389 -5.13 49.96 -3.17
CA ALA A 389 -5.77 48.66 -3.18
C ALA A 389 -7.29 48.84 -3.02
N ALA A 390 -8.04 48.23 -3.91
CA ALA A 390 -9.50 48.16 -3.82
C ALA A 390 -9.92 47.09 -2.78
N PRO A 391 -11.13 47.11 -2.25
CA PRO A 391 -11.59 46.11 -1.28
C PRO A 391 -11.54 44.66 -1.79
N GLU A 392 -11.60 44.47 -3.11
CA GLU A 392 -11.53 43.18 -3.80
C GLU A 392 -10.10 42.72 -4.08
N ASP A 393 -9.08 43.57 -3.85
CA ASP A 393 -7.68 43.21 -4.07
C ASP A 393 -7.17 42.40 -2.91
N GLU A 394 -6.43 41.32 -3.20
CA GLU A 394 -5.80 40.48 -2.18
C GLU A 394 -4.41 41.00 -1.84
N VAL A 395 -4.26 41.57 -0.64
CA VAL A 395 -2.98 42.10 -0.21
C VAL A 395 -2.10 40.99 0.34
N LEU A 396 -0.93 40.83 -0.24
CA LEU A 396 0.05 39.78 0.10
C LEU A 396 1.09 40.27 1.10
N VAL A 397 1.52 41.55 1.01
CA VAL A 397 2.59 42.12 1.84
C VAL A 397 2.23 43.55 2.21
N TRP A 398 2.37 43.88 3.49
CA TRP A 398 2.13 45.20 4.07
C TRP A 398 3.40 45.87 4.55
N THR A 399 3.44 47.19 4.49
CA THR A 399 4.38 47.99 5.25
C THR A 399 3.62 49.04 6.06
N GLY A 400 3.51 48.83 7.37
CA GLY A 400 2.57 49.60 8.20
C GLY A 400 1.13 49.32 7.74
N SER A 401 0.38 50.38 7.40
CA SER A 401 -0.98 50.32 6.85
C SER A 401 -1.04 50.32 5.31
N ARG A 402 0.11 50.36 4.64
CA ARG A 402 0.20 50.47 3.19
C ARG A 402 0.39 49.10 2.55
N PRO A 403 -0.41 48.72 1.55
CA PRO A 403 -0.16 47.52 0.76
C PRO A 403 1.10 47.67 -0.06
N LEU A 404 2.05 46.78 0.11
CA LEU A 404 3.33 46.75 -0.59
C LEU A 404 3.28 45.87 -1.84
N VAL A 405 2.65 44.72 -1.70
CA VAL A 405 2.42 43.74 -2.78
C VAL A 405 1.00 43.25 -2.68
N PHE A 406 0.26 43.22 -3.79
CA PHE A 406 -1.10 42.73 -3.84
C PHE A 406 -1.46 42.15 -5.21
N LEU A 407 -2.46 41.28 -5.23
CA LEU A 407 -3.09 40.75 -6.44
C LEU A 407 -4.37 41.52 -6.74
N ARG A 408 -4.52 41.98 -7.98
CA ARG A 408 -5.75 42.51 -8.53
C ARG A 408 -6.35 41.49 -9.47
N GLY A 409 -7.35 40.75 -8.95
CA GLY A 409 -7.78 39.53 -9.59
C GLY A 409 -6.66 38.46 -9.60
N PRO A 410 -6.90 37.28 -10.12
CA PRO A 410 -5.95 36.16 -10.00
C PRO A 410 -4.70 36.29 -10.88
N ARG A 411 -4.66 37.28 -11.77
CA ARG A 411 -3.64 37.34 -12.82
C ARG A 411 -2.86 38.65 -12.90
N GLN A 412 -3.03 39.57 -11.95
CA GLN A 412 -2.28 40.85 -11.93
C GLN A 412 -1.58 41.05 -10.61
N LEU A 413 -0.27 40.92 -10.63
CA LEU A 413 0.61 41.16 -9.47
C LEU A 413 1.07 42.63 -9.47
N HIS A 414 0.75 43.34 -8.40
CA HIS A 414 1.11 44.75 -8.22
C HIS A 414 2.17 44.92 -7.15
N LEU A 415 3.29 45.55 -7.53
CA LEU A 415 4.35 46.00 -6.61
C LEU A 415 4.15 47.50 -6.39
N ASN A 416 3.71 47.91 -5.20
CA ASN A 416 3.38 49.28 -4.86
C ASN A 416 4.62 50.13 -4.53
N PHE A 417 5.67 49.94 -5.31
CA PHE A 417 6.93 50.67 -5.26
C PHE A 417 7.62 50.59 -6.62
N PRO A 418 8.53 51.57 -6.94
CA PRO A 418 9.36 51.48 -8.12
C PRO A 418 10.51 50.50 -7.89
N ILE A 419 10.82 49.67 -8.89
CA ILE A 419 12.01 48.79 -8.86
C ILE A 419 13.29 49.64 -8.90
N ALA A 420 13.34 50.58 -9.84
CA ALA A 420 14.42 51.54 -9.91
C ALA A 420 14.38 52.51 -8.70
N GLY A 421 15.49 52.69 -8.00
CA GLY A 421 15.57 53.56 -6.82
C GLY A 421 15.14 52.88 -5.51
N SER A 422 14.75 51.61 -5.52
CA SER A 422 14.61 50.78 -4.35
C SER A 422 15.79 49.81 -4.22
N ASN A 423 15.81 48.98 -3.17
CA ASN A 423 16.78 47.90 -3.05
C ASN A 423 16.22 46.56 -3.55
N ALA A 424 15.14 46.57 -4.35
CA ALA A 424 14.42 45.39 -4.84
C ALA A 424 15.34 44.31 -5.44
N GLN A 425 16.36 44.76 -6.24
CA GLN A 425 17.35 43.86 -6.86
C GLN A 425 18.23 43.08 -5.86
N ARG A 426 18.25 43.49 -4.58
CA ARG A 426 19.03 42.84 -3.50
C ARG A 426 18.16 42.05 -2.53
N VAL A 427 16.86 41.97 -2.81
CA VAL A 427 15.88 41.25 -1.96
C VAL A 427 15.46 39.96 -2.65
N PRO A 428 16.00 38.79 -2.23
CA PRO A 428 15.70 37.52 -2.88
C PRO A 428 14.20 37.19 -2.90
N ALA A 429 13.45 37.66 -1.90
CA ALA A 429 12.00 37.44 -1.82
C ALA A 429 11.25 37.92 -3.08
N LEU A 430 11.69 39.01 -3.70
CA LEU A 430 11.05 39.53 -4.92
C LEU A 430 11.31 38.65 -6.15
N LEU A 431 12.52 38.14 -6.28
CA LEU A 431 12.82 37.20 -7.37
C LEU A 431 12.03 35.90 -7.19
N VAL A 432 11.95 35.37 -5.97
CA VAL A 432 11.17 34.17 -5.68
C VAL A 432 9.66 34.42 -5.88
N LEU A 433 9.13 35.57 -5.49
CA LEU A 433 7.76 35.95 -5.76
C LEU A 433 7.48 35.97 -7.27
N LEU A 434 8.35 36.62 -8.06
CA LEU A 434 8.23 36.66 -9.52
C LEU A 434 8.28 35.23 -10.11
N HIS A 435 9.21 34.43 -9.65
CA HIS A 435 9.32 33.03 -10.06
C HIS A 435 8.02 32.27 -9.78
N ARG A 436 7.50 32.33 -8.55
CA ARG A 436 6.24 31.66 -8.17
C ARG A 436 5.05 32.10 -9.01
N PHE A 437 4.96 33.40 -9.27
CA PHE A 437 3.90 33.96 -10.12
C PHE A 437 4.01 33.47 -11.58
N ILE A 438 5.21 33.39 -12.12
CA ILE A 438 5.45 32.84 -13.46
C ILE A 438 5.15 31.33 -13.50
N GLU A 439 5.45 30.59 -12.43
CA GLU A 439 5.09 29.17 -12.33
C GLU A 439 3.57 28.93 -12.31
N GLU A 440 2.79 29.82 -11.70
CA GLU A 440 1.32 29.76 -11.80
C GLU A 440 0.85 29.94 -13.26
N ILE A 441 1.43 30.92 -13.97
CA ILE A 441 1.13 31.15 -15.39
C ILE A 441 1.54 29.94 -16.23
N ARG A 442 2.71 29.35 -15.95
CA ARG A 442 3.21 28.14 -16.61
C ARG A 442 2.28 26.95 -16.39
N ARG A 443 1.78 26.78 -15.17
CA ARG A 443 0.84 25.71 -14.84
C ARG A 443 -0.45 25.82 -15.65
N ASP A 444 -1.00 27.05 -15.77
CA ASP A 444 -2.22 27.34 -16.50
C ASP A 444 -2.03 27.30 -18.03
N LYS A 445 -0.79 27.34 -18.50
CA LYS A 445 -0.51 27.37 -19.94
C LYS A 445 -0.81 26.01 -20.57
N ILE A 446 -1.56 26.04 -21.67
CA ILE A 446 -1.84 24.88 -22.50
C ILE A 446 -0.72 24.74 -23.54
N ALA A 447 0.21 23.85 -23.26
CA ALA A 447 1.33 23.53 -24.14
C ALA A 447 1.84 22.12 -23.80
N GLU A 448 2.60 21.53 -24.72
CA GLU A 448 3.30 20.27 -24.47
C GLU A 448 4.44 20.50 -23.47
N GLU A 449 4.59 19.53 -22.54
CA GLU A 449 5.70 19.47 -21.62
C GLU A 449 6.26 18.05 -21.49
N HIS A 450 7.53 17.97 -21.05
CA HIS A 450 8.15 16.69 -20.69
C HIS A 450 8.51 16.73 -19.22
N ALA A 451 8.04 15.75 -18.45
CA ALA A 451 8.25 15.73 -17.00
C ALA A 451 8.33 14.30 -16.44
N ASN A 452 8.97 14.17 -15.29
CA ASN A 452 9.09 12.92 -14.57
C ASN A 452 8.23 12.96 -13.31
N PHE A 453 7.60 11.85 -12.99
CA PHE A 453 6.62 11.74 -11.91
C PHE A 453 6.92 10.50 -11.06
N GLU A 454 6.44 10.52 -9.83
CA GLU A 454 6.34 9.30 -9.06
C GLU A 454 5.16 8.45 -9.53
N CYS A 455 5.24 7.15 -9.32
CA CYS A 455 4.13 6.26 -9.61
C CYS A 455 2.87 6.72 -8.86
N ARG A 456 1.72 6.72 -9.55
CA ARG A 456 0.40 7.16 -9.03
C ARG A 456 0.29 8.65 -8.67
N GLN A 457 1.30 9.46 -8.91
CA GLN A 457 1.22 10.90 -8.72
C GLN A 457 0.09 11.51 -9.55
N GLU A 458 -0.68 12.43 -8.95
CA GLU A 458 -1.72 13.17 -9.65
C GLU A 458 -1.13 14.10 -10.71
N LEU A 459 -1.73 14.10 -11.91
CA LEU A 459 -1.29 14.91 -13.04
C LEU A 459 -2.20 16.13 -13.17
N ALA A 460 -1.70 17.28 -12.73
CA ALA A 460 -2.40 18.56 -12.86
C ALA A 460 -2.08 19.20 -14.22
N LEU A 461 -2.90 18.93 -15.25
CA LEU A 461 -2.74 19.49 -16.58
C LEU A 461 -3.81 20.54 -16.88
N ALA A 462 -3.38 21.67 -17.43
CA ALA A 462 -4.30 22.72 -17.89
C ALA A 462 -5.11 22.25 -19.09
N THR A 463 -6.41 22.48 -19.05
CA THR A 463 -7.37 22.20 -20.13
C THR A 463 -8.19 23.44 -20.47
N ALA A 464 -8.53 23.60 -21.75
CA ALA A 464 -9.52 24.60 -22.15
C ALA A 464 -10.94 24.02 -22.05
N ALA A 465 -11.93 24.87 -21.86
CA ALA A 465 -13.33 24.43 -21.82
C ALA A 465 -13.80 23.69 -23.10
N ALA A 466 -13.14 23.90 -24.22
CA ALA A 466 -13.44 23.26 -25.50
C ALA A 466 -12.55 22.04 -25.78
N ASP A 467 -11.60 21.72 -24.89
CA ASP A 467 -10.72 20.56 -25.10
C ASP A 467 -11.49 19.24 -24.93
N PRO A 468 -11.19 18.23 -25.74
CA PRO A 468 -11.69 16.88 -25.50
C PRO A 468 -11.11 16.33 -24.18
N PRO A 469 -11.75 15.31 -23.59
CA PRO A 469 -11.25 14.66 -22.38
C PRO A 469 -9.79 14.22 -22.53
N LEU A 470 -9.01 14.42 -21.48
CA LEU A 470 -7.62 13.95 -21.44
C LEU A 470 -7.58 12.42 -21.45
N ARG A 471 -6.70 11.87 -22.28
CA ARG A 471 -6.48 10.44 -22.42
C ARG A 471 -5.02 10.10 -22.14
N LEU A 472 -4.80 9.23 -21.18
CA LEU A 472 -3.48 8.72 -20.84
C LEU A 472 -3.23 7.41 -21.61
N THR A 473 -2.04 7.27 -22.19
CA THR A 473 -1.59 6.07 -22.91
C THR A 473 -0.24 5.64 -22.36
N TRP A 474 -0.09 4.37 -22.03
CA TRP A 474 1.15 3.76 -21.63
C TRP A 474 1.14 2.25 -21.93
N ASP A 475 2.30 1.63 -22.17
CA ASP A 475 2.43 0.22 -22.56
C ASP A 475 1.48 -0.20 -23.72
N THR A 476 1.25 0.72 -24.68
CA THR A 476 0.32 0.50 -25.83
C THR A 476 -1.15 0.24 -25.45
N LYS A 477 -1.51 0.35 -24.19
CA LYS A 477 -2.89 0.23 -23.71
C LYS A 477 -3.44 1.62 -23.39
N GLU A 478 -4.67 1.88 -23.82
CA GLU A 478 -5.42 3.02 -23.31
C GLU A 478 -5.75 2.71 -21.84
N ALA A 479 -5.12 3.44 -20.92
CA ALA A 479 -5.65 3.52 -19.57
C ALA A 479 -6.93 4.36 -19.67
N GLY A 480 -8.07 3.81 -19.24
CA GLY A 480 -9.37 4.47 -19.37
C GLY A 480 -9.36 5.90 -18.81
N THR A 481 -10.36 6.68 -19.20
CA THR A 481 -10.67 8.00 -18.63
C THR A 481 -11.01 7.83 -17.15
N GLU A 482 -10.00 7.86 -16.29
CA GLU A 482 -10.21 7.96 -14.84
C GLU A 482 -10.74 9.35 -14.52
N ALA A 483 -11.63 9.46 -13.53
CA ALA A 483 -12.14 10.75 -13.05
C ALA A 483 -10.99 11.66 -12.53
N GLU A 484 -9.89 11.08 -12.08
CA GLU A 484 -8.63 11.71 -11.70
C GLU A 484 -7.51 11.18 -12.58
N LEU A 485 -6.83 12.08 -13.29
CA LEU A 485 -5.70 11.72 -14.13
C LEU A 485 -4.47 11.48 -13.23
N ARG A 486 -4.01 10.23 -13.17
CA ARG A 486 -2.83 9.83 -12.39
C ARG A 486 -1.78 9.19 -13.25
N ALA A 487 -0.53 9.41 -12.91
CA ALA A 487 0.62 8.74 -13.52
C ALA A 487 0.52 7.21 -13.39
N PRO A 488 1.10 6.43 -14.30
CA PRO A 488 1.13 4.96 -14.21
C PRO A 488 1.58 4.46 -12.84
N TRP A 489 1.00 3.33 -12.40
CA TRP A 489 1.30 2.75 -11.09
C TRP A 489 2.65 2.02 -11.02
N LYS A 490 3.23 1.72 -12.17
CA LYS A 490 4.57 1.11 -12.29
C LYS A 490 5.48 1.98 -13.14
N PRO A 491 6.80 1.85 -13.01
CA PRO A 491 7.76 2.57 -13.84
C PRO A 491 7.51 2.34 -15.34
N ALA A 492 7.20 3.41 -16.06
CA ALA A 492 6.88 3.38 -17.47
C ALA A 492 7.05 4.76 -18.13
N PHE A 493 7.20 4.77 -19.46
CA PHE A 493 6.95 5.96 -20.26
C PHE A 493 5.47 6.05 -20.57
N PHE A 494 4.93 7.28 -20.59
CA PHE A 494 3.54 7.51 -20.88
C PHE A 494 3.33 8.85 -21.58
N ASP A 495 2.22 8.95 -22.31
CA ASP A 495 1.79 10.19 -22.94
C ASP A 495 0.37 10.55 -22.52
N VAL A 496 0.09 11.85 -22.41
CA VAL A 496 -1.28 12.36 -22.21
C VAL A 496 -1.68 13.22 -23.40
N TYR A 497 -2.84 12.93 -23.96
CA TYR A 497 -3.38 13.59 -25.13
C TYR A 497 -4.72 14.29 -24.83
N ALA A 498 -4.93 15.46 -25.45
CA ALA A 498 -6.24 16.08 -25.62
C ALA A 498 -6.61 15.97 -27.11
N GLY A 499 -7.47 15.02 -27.48
CA GLY A 499 -7.70 14.66 -28.87
C GLY A 499 -6.41 14.22 -29.59
N PRO A 500 -6.00 14.87 -30.68
CA PRO A 500 -4.75 14.53 -31.39
C PRO A 500 -3.50 15.21 -30.79
N GLN A 501 -3.68 16.18 -29.89
CA GLN A 501 -2.55 16.96 -29.36
C GLN A 501 -1.98 16.33 -28.10
N ARG A 502 -0.68 16.03 -28.13
CA ARG A 502 0.06 15.61 -26.94
C ARG A 502 0.21 16.81 -25.99
N ARG A 503 -0.14 16.64 -24.73
CA ARG A 503 -0.03 17.62 -23.65
C ARG A 503 1.16 17.32 -22.75
N LEU A 504 1.46 16.04 -22.56
CA LEU A 504 2.52 15.59 -21.69
C LEU A 504 3.20 14.36 -22.29
N ALA A 505 4.52 14.38 -22.36
CA ALA A 505 5.35 13.19 -22.49
C ALA A 505 6.00 12.93 -21.12
N GLY A 506 5.63 11.85 -20.48
CA GLY A 506 6.00 11.56 -19.10
C GLY A 506 6.79 10.28 -18.92
N ALA A 507 7.48 10.20 -17.81
CA ALA A 507 8.01 8.95 -17.28
C ALA A 507 7.70 8.84 -15.80
N THR A 508 7.44 7.62 -15.33
CA THR A 508 7.24 7.33 -13.91
C THR A 508 8.37 6.52 -13.34
N HIS A 509 8.70 6.78 -12.10
CA HIS A 509 9.61 5.98 -11.30
C HIS A 509 9.00 5.68 -9.95
N PHE A 510 9.42 4.58 -9.35
CA PHE A 510 8.99 4.22 -8.00
C PHE A 510 9.92 4.89 -6.98
N ALA A 511 9.35 5.56 -5.96
CA ALA A 511 10.12 6.29 -4.95
C ALA A 511 9.57 6.11 -3.52
N ASP A 512 8.54 5.29 -3.33
CA ASP A 512 7.97 5.06 -2.00
C ASP A 512 8.89 4.19 -1.15
N VAL A 513 9.66 4.85 -0.27
CA VAL A 513 10.63 4.21 0.63
C VAL A 513 9.96 3.25 1.62
N ARG A 514 8.70 3.49 1.99
CA ARG A 514 7.96 2.65 2.95
C ARG A 514 7.57 1.33 2.33
N GLU A 515 7.11 1.37 1.09
CA GLU A 515 6.72 0.19 0.32
C GLU A 515 7.93 -0.64 -0.17
N ALA A 516 9.11 -0.01 -0.28
CA ALA A 516 10.36 -0.68 -0.63
C ALA A 516 11.07 -1.33 0.57
N ASP A 517 10.68 -1.00 1.81
CA ASP A 517 11.30 -1.49 3.04
C ASP A 517 10.55 -2.70 3.61
N PHE A 518 11.02 -3.89 3.28
CA PHE A 518 10.47 -5.16 3.78
C PHE A 518 11.02 -5.57 5.15
N GLY A 519 11.73 -4.72 5.86
CA GLY A 519 12.30 -5.03 7.18
C GLY A 519 11.25 -5.35 8.24
N ARG A 520 10.03 -4.84 8.06
CA ARG A 520 8.87 -5.08 8.94
C ARG A 520 7.87 -6.10 8.38
N ALA A 521 8.10 -6.61 7.18
CA ALA A 521 7.24 -7.62 6.59
C ALA A 521 7.33 -8.93 7.37
N MET A 522 6.20 -9.49 7.74
CA MET A 522 6.18 -10.74 8.52
C MET A 522 4.91 -11.56 8.24
N SER A 523 5.01 -12.86 8.46
CA SER A 523 3.88 -13.75 8.42
C SER A 523 3.26 -13.87 9.80
N SER A 524 1.99 -13.54 9.94
CA SER A 524 1.25 -13.96 11.11
C SER A 524 0.90 -15.44 10.98
N GLN A 525 1.39 -16.26 11.89
CA GLN A 525 0.69 -17.51 12.15
C GLN A 525 -0.68 -17.11 12.67
N LEU A 526 -1.72 -17.45 11.90
CA LEU A 526 -3.10 -17.23 12.30
C LEU A 526 -3.29 -17.69 13.74
N ARG A 527 -3.32 -16.75 14.68
CA ARG A 527 -3.77 -17.06 16.03
C ARG A 527 -5.24 -17.36 15.91
N ALA A 528 -5.57 -18.64 16.00
CA ALA A 528 -6.91 -19.18 16.07
C ALA A 528 -7.71 -18.68 17.30
N ALA A 529 -7.41 -17.47 17.79
CA ALA A 529 -7.94 -16.95 19.05
C ALA A 529 -9.46 -16.85 19.08
N ASN A 530 -10.12 -16.71 17.93
CA ASN A 530 -11.57 -16.53 17.89
C ASN A 530 -12.33 -17.68 17.19
N THR A 531 -11.65 -18.70 16.69
CA THR A 531 -12.31 -19.84 16.04
C THR A 531 -13.25 -20.60 16.98
N HIS A 532 -12.98 -20.61 18.29
CA HIS A 532 -13.86 -21.27 19.28
C HIS A 532 -15.16 -20.51 19.52
N GLU A 533 -15.15 -19.17 19.58
CA GLU A 533 -16.37 -18.37 19.77
C GLU A 533 -17.24 -18.38 18.50
N VAL A 534 -16.64 -18.22 17.33
CA VAL A 534 -17.35 -18.27 16.04
C VAL A 534 -17.96 -19.66 15.82
N ARG A 535 -17.24 -20.73 16.14
CA ARG A 535 -17.80 -22.10 16.08
C ARG A 535 -19.02 -22.29 16.97
N ARG A 536 -19.03 -21.77 18.19
CA ARG A 536 -20.17 -21.88 19.10
C ARG A 536 -21.44 -21.22 18.56
N ARG A 537 -21.32 -20.16 17.77
CA ARG A 537 -22.47 -19.45 17.20
C ARG A 537 -23.22 -20.25 16.14
N TYR A 538 -22.50 -21.01 15.31
CA TYR A 538 -23.06 -21.73 14.16
C TYR A 538 -23.19 -23.22 14.38
N THR A 539 -22.84 -23.73 15.57
CA THR A 539 -22.92 -25.16 15.91
C THR A 539 -23.79 -25.36 17.11
N ARG A 540 -24.48 -26.51 17.10
CA ARG A 540 -25.28 -27.02 18.21
C ARG A 540 -24.72 -28.38 18.64
N ASP A 541 -24.84 -28.70 19.92
CA ASP A 541 -24.52 -30.01 20.44
C ASP A 541 -25.32 -31.08 19.68
N ASP A 542 -24.72 -32.22 19.43
CA ASP A 542 -25.39 -33.30 18.72
C ASP A 542 -26.64 -33.75 19.51
N PRO A 543 -27.88 -33.62 18.95
CA PRO A 543 -29.11 -34.00 19.63
C PRO A 543 -29.16 -35.49 20.01
N PHE A 544 -28.31 -36.30 19.38
CA PHE A 544 -28.19 -37.72 19.68
C PHE A 544 -27.15 -38.03 20.77
N LEU A 545 -26.54 -37.03 21.41
CA LEU A 545 -25.58 -37.24 22.49
C LEU A 545 -26.13 -38.08 23.64
N PRO A 546 -27.39 -37.90 24.11
CA PRO A 546 -27.99 -38.79 25.10
C PRO A 546 -28.12 -40.25 24.64
N LEU A 547 -28.40 -40.46 23.34
CA LEU A 547 -28.47 -41.81 22.76
C LEU A 547 -27.08 -42.47 22.71
N TRP A 548 -26.04 -41.72 22.39
CA TRP A 548 -24.67 -42.26 22.41
C TRP A 548 -24.24 -42.64 23.83
N ILE A 549 -24.58 -41.83 24.82
CA ILE A 549 -24.34 -42.13 26.24
C ILE A 549 -25.12 -43.37 26.67
N GLY A 550 -26.42 -43.48 26.29
CA GLY A 550 -27.23 -44.65 26.55
C GLY A 550 -26.68 -45.92 25.90
N LEU A 551 -26.22 -45.83 24.65
CA LEU A 551 -25.56 -46.93 23.93
C LEU A 551 -24.25 -47.37 24.62
N LEU A 552 -23.45 -46.40 25.09
CA LEU A 552 -22.24 -46.70 25.88
C LEU A 552 -22.60 -47.49 27.14
N GLY A 553 -23.61 -47.04 27.89
CA GLY A 553 -24.11 -47.76 29.06
C GLY A 553 -24.60 -49.19 28.74
N ALA A 554 -25.31 -49.35 27.63
CA ALA A 554 -25.77 -50.67 27.17
C ALA A 554 -24.63 -51.62 26.82
N LEU A 555 -23.58 -51.11 26.14
CA LEU A 555 -22.38 -51.88 25.81
C LEU A 555 -21.62 -52.36 27.06
N LEU A 556 -21.51 -51.48 28.07
CA LEU A 556 -20.87 -51.82 29.34
C LEU A 556 -21.67 -52.86 30.13
N VAL A 557 -23.02 -52.75 30.18
CA VAL A 557 -23.90 -53.71 30.83
C VAL A 557 -23.86 -55.07 30.11
N ALA A 558 -23.85 -55.06 28.77
CA ALA A 558 -23.72 -56.27 27.98
C ALA A 558 -22.36 -56.98 28.24
N ASP A 559 -21.27 -56.27 28.29
CA ASP A 559 -19.96 -56.82 28.63
C ASP A 559 -19.93 -57.40 30.05
N TRP A 560 -20.49 -56.69 31.03
CA TRP A 560 -20.59 -57.14 32.40
C TRP A 560 -21.44 -58.43 32.50
N SER A 561 -22.59 -58.51 31.78
CA SER A 561 -23.46 -59.69 31.79
C SER A 561 -22.76 -60.91 31.17
N LEU A 562 -21.97 -60.72 30.11
CA LEU A 562 -21.16 -61.78 29.51
C LEU A 562 -20.07 -62.25 30.43
N ALA A 563 -19.41 -61.33 31.16
CA ALA A 563 -18.39 -61.66 32.14
C ALA A 563 -18.94 -62.51 33.29
N GLN A 564 -20.20 -62.21 33.76
CA GLN A 564 -20.83 -63.03 34.80
C GLN A 564 -21.22 -64.43 34.29
N ARG A 565 -21.76 -64.58 33.08
CA ARG A 565 -22.12 -65.89 32.49
C ARG A 565 -20.87 -66.76 32.20
N GLY A 566 -19.69 -66.15 32.02
CA GLY A 566 -18.44 -66.89 31.86
C GLY A 566 -17.77 -67.27 33.18
N ALA A 567 -18.23 -66.76 34.32
CA ALA A 567 -17.77 -67.05 35.66
C ALA A 567 -18.60 -68.09 36.42
N ALA A 568 -19.85 -68.33 36.00
CA ALA A 568 -20.71 -69.42 36.41
C ALA A 568 -20.45 -70.67 35.55
#